data_0c1d09c2a8bf64c9e2a035506038abd1
#
_entry.id   0c1d09c2a8bf64c9e2a035506038abd1
#
_cell.length_a   1.000
_cell.length_b   1.000
_cell.length_c   1.000
_cell.angle_alpha   90.00
_cell.angle_beta   90.00
_cell.angle_gamma   90.00
#
_symmetry.space_group_name_H-M   'P 1'
#
loop_
_entity.id
_entity.type
_entity.pdbx_description
1 polymer ?
#
loop_
_entity_poly.entity_id
_entity_poly.type
_entity_poly.pdbx_seq_one_letter_code
_entity_poly.pdbx_strand_id
1 'polypeptide(L)'
;MERVQQQRQELTKRLFPGGIPQLWVPLLTFYDGGAQVDAVHTQAHHDFLSPHVDSFLTPGSTGDGWELSKSESDTVLKMQLEVARRRRHSVMIGVLRTGRGEAAESIGETVTRFAGEQPASDQEIHWGVVDNLMRRRIAGFTITPPKGSSLSQDEIYEELAAALELGVPIALYQLPQVTENEMEAETVAALAERYPNSYLLKDTSG
;
A
#
# COMPACT_ATOMS: atom_id res chain seq x y z
N MET A 1 17.80 16.04 6.19
CA MET A 1 17.15 16.19 4.85
C MET A 1 17.92 15.46 3.74
N GLU A 2 19.18 15.74 3.44
CA GLU A 2 19.92 15.06 2.34
C GLU A 2 19.93 13.53 2.44
N ARG A 3 20.21 12.96 3.61
CA ARG A 3 20.24 11.51 3.82
C ARG A 3 18.89 10.86 3.51
N VAL A 4 17.79 11.44 3.99
CA VAL A 4 16.42 10.93 3.77
C VAL A 4 16.06 10.98 2.28
N GLN A 5 16.38 12.08 1.61
CA GLN A 5 16.19 12.20 0.16
C GLN A 5 17.00 11.17 -0.63
N GLN A 6 18.26 10.96 -0.26
CA GLN A 6 19.12 9.98 -0.91
C GLN A 6 18.59 8.55 -0.74
N GLN A 7 18.18 8.19 0.49
CA GLN A 7 17.58 6.88 0.75
C GLN A 7 16.26 6.68 0.00
N ARG A 8 15.41 7.71 -0.11
CA ARG A 8 14.16 7.64 -0.89
C ARG A 8 14.45 7.47 -2.38
N GLN A 9 15.43 8.18 -2.92
CA GLN A 9 15.84 8.02 -4.32
C GLN A 9 16.37 6.61 -4.59
N GLU A 10 17.17 6.06 -3.67
CA GLU A 10 17.66 4.69 -3.77
C GLU A 10 16.50 3.68 -3.73
N LEU A 11 15.56 3.84 -2.78
CA LEU A 11 14.37 3.02 -2.68
C LEU A 11 13.56 3.05 -3.98
N THR A 12 13.26 4.25 -4.47
CA THR A 12 12.47 4.44 -5.69
C THR A 12 13.15 3.82 -6.91
N LYS A 13 14.46 4.03 -7.05
CA LYS A 13 15.25 3.44 -8.14
C LYS A 13 15.30 1.90 -8.05
N ARG A 14 15.34 1.36 -6.85
CA ARG A 14 15.36 -0.09 -6.62
C ARG A 14 14.00 -0.72 -6.92
N LEU A 15 12.90 -0.11 -6.45
CA LEU A 15 11.53 -0.55 -6.74
C LEU A 15 11.18 -0.45 -8.23
N PHE A 16 11.63 0.62 -8.88
CA PHE A 16 11.27 0.98 -10.25
C PHE A 16 12.51 1.37 -11.07
N PRO A 17 13.32 0.39 -11.52
CA PRO A 17 14.53 0.68 -12.29
C PRO A 17 14.26 1.43 -13.62
N GLY A 18 13.07 1.29 -14.17
CA GLY A 18 12.59 2.01 -15.37
C GLY A 18 11.90 3.34 -15.10
N GLY A 19 11.85 3.78 -13.85
CA GLY A 19 11.08 4.93 -13.38
C GLY A 19 9.77 4.54 -12.72
N ILE A 20 9.22 5.44 -11.90
CA ILE A 20 7.94 5.21 -11.22
C ILE A 20 6.84 5.07 -12.29
N PRO A 21 6.00 4.01 -12.22
CA PRO A 21 4.87 3.88 -13.13
C PRO A 21 3.95 5.11 -13.10
N GLN A 22 3.59 5.62 -14.27
CA GLN A 22 2.71 6.80 -14.37
C GLN A 22 1.24 6.47 -14.11
N LEU A 23 0.87 5.21 -14.24
CA LEU A 23 -0.50 4.74 -14.06
C LEU A 23 -0.53 3.55 -13.10
N TRP A 24 -1.31 3.67 -12.04
CA TRP A 24 -1.62 2.60 -11.09
C TRP A 24 -3.12 2.29 -11.19
N VAL A 25 -3.46 1.09 -11.64
CA VAL A 25 -4.87 0.70 -11.81
C VAL A 25 -5.35 -0.07 -10.58
N PRO A 26 -6.38 0.40 -9.87
CA PRO A 26 -7.03 -0.38 -8.83
C PRO A 26 -7.78 -1.55 -9.46
N LEU A 27 -7.47 -2.77 -9.02
CA LEU A 27 -8.13 -3.99 -9.50
C LEU A 27 -9.50 -4.16 -8.83
N LEU A 28 -10.46 -4.65 -9.62
CA LEU A 28 -11.78 -5.04 -9.12
C LEU A 28 -11.73 -6.40 -8.45
N THR A 29 -12.60 -6.59 -7.46
CA THR A 29 -12.92 -7.88 -6.88
C THR A 29 -14.27 -8.34 -7.46
N PHE A 30 -14.34 -9.54 -7.97
CA PHE A 30 -15.57 -10.13 -8.49
C PHE A 30 -16.12 -11.12 -7.48
N TYR A 31 -17.45 -11.24 -7.45
CA TYR A 31 -18.16 -12.15 -6.57
C TYR A 31 -19.03 -13.11 -7.38
N ASP A 32 -19.18 -14.32 -6.89
CA ASP A 32 -20.12 -15.29 -7.43
C ASP A 32 -21.57 -15.00 -6.97
N GLY A 33 -22.53 -15.82 -7.42
CA GLY A 33 -23.92 -15.66 -7.03
C GLY A 33 -24.20 -15.89 -5.53
N GLY A 34 -23.21 -16.37 -4.75
CA GLY A 34 -23.25 -16.57 -3.30
C GLY A 34 -22.50 -15.50 -2.52
N ALA A 35 -22.12 -14.40 -3.18
CA ALA A 35 -21.32 -13.29 -2.63
C ALA A 35 -19.93 -13.71 -2.11
N GLN A 36 -19.37 -14.80 -2.63
CA GLN A 36 -17.99 -15.19 -2.37
C GLN A 36 -17.07 -14.67 -3.46
N VAL A 37 -15.81 -14.40 -3.13
CA VAL A 37 -14.83 -13.92 -4.10
C VAL A 37 -14.68 -14.93 -5.26
N ASP A 38 -15.06 -14.49 -6.48
CA ASP A 38 -14.88 -15.27 -7.69
C ASP A 38 -13.43 -15.16 -8.18
N ALA A 39 -12.67 -16.19 -7.89
CA ALA A 39 -11.26 -16.26 -8.23
C ALA A 39 -11.01 -16.19 -9.75
N VAL A 40 -11.87 -16.81 -10.53
CA VAL A 40 -11.70 -16.90 -11.99
C VAL A 40 -11.87 -15.53 -12.64
N HIS A 41 -12.96 -14.84 -12.33
CA HIS A 41 -13.23 -13.52 -12.91
C HIS A 41 -12.29 -12.45 -12.35
N THR A 42 -11.93 -12.52 -11.05
CA THR A 42 -10.96 -11.60 -10.43
C THR A 42 -9.58 -11.71 -11.08
N GLN A 43 -9.10 -12.93 -11.38
CA GLN A 43 -7.84 -13.11 -12.11
C GLN A 43 -7.97 -12.71 -13.59
N ALA A 44 -9.08 -13.06 -14.22
CA ALA A 44 -9.31 -12.72 -15.63
C ALA A 44 -9.31 -11.21 -15.86
N HIS A 45 -9.85 -10.43 -14.92
CA HIS A 45 -9.79 -8.96 -14.96
C HIS A 45 -8.34 -8.43 -14.95
N HIS A 46 -7.50 -8.95 -14.07
CA HIS A 46 -6.08 -8.58 -14.04
C HIS A 46 -5.37 -8.98 -15.35
N ASP A 47 -5.61 -10.20 -15.84
CA ASP A 47 -5.02 -10.67 -17.10
C ASP A 47 -5.50 -9.83 -18.30
N PHE A 48 -6.76 -9.38 -18.30
CA PHE A 48 -7.31 -8.50 -19.34
C PHE A 48 -6.61 -7.13 -19.40
N LEU A 49 -6.28 -6.56 -18.25
CA LEU A 49 -5.58 -5.28 -18.17
C LEU A 49 -4.07 -5.39 -18.47
N SER A 50 -3.50 -6.56 -18.32
CA SER A 50 -2.06 -6.84 -18.43
C SER A 50 -1.36 -6.34 -19.69
N PRO A 51 -1.98 -6.31 -20.89
CA PRO A 51 -1.34 -5.76 -22.08
C PRO A 51 -1.21 -4.24 -22.08
N HIS A 52 -1.90 -3.55 -21.19
CA HIS A 52 -2.03 -2.09 -21.18
C HIS A 52 -1.35 -1.43 -19.99
N VAL A 53 -1.22 -2.15 -18.88
CA VAL A 53 -0.71 -1.63 -17.60
C VAL A 53 0.12 -2.70 -16.91
N ASP A 54 1.19 -2.29 -16.24
CA ASP A 54 2.10 -3.17 -15.49
C ASP A 54 2.16 -2.86 -13.97
N SER A 55 1.30 -1.97 -13.51
CA SER A 55 1.27 -1.50 -12.11
C SER A 55 -0.15 -1.39 -11.58
N PHE A 56 -0.40 -2.06 -10.46
CA PHE A 56 -1.73 -2.28 -9.92
C PHE A 56 -1.79 -1.98 -8.42
N LEU A 57 -2.97 -1.55 -7.95
CA LEU A 57 -3.32 -1.40 -6.55
C LEU A 57 -4.36 -2.46 -6.18
N THR A 58 -4.09 -3.31 -5.16
CA THR A 58 -5.03 -4.33 -4.72
C THR A 58 -4.78 -4.79 -3.27
N PRO A 59 -5.83 -5.04 -2.46
CA PRO A 59 -7.16 -4.54 -2.70
C PRO A 59 -7.18 -3.01 -2.59
N GLY A 60 -7.91 -2.35 -3.48
CA GLY A 60 -8.14 -0.90 -3.42
C GLY A 60 -9.60 -0.60 -3.06
N SER A 61 -9.94 0.68 -2.83
CA SER A 61 -11.34 1.10 -2.61
C SER A 61 -12.25 0.67 -3.76
N THR A 62 -11.77 0.75 -5.00
CA THR A 62 -12.50 0.32 -6.20
C THR A 62 -12.77 -1.19 -6.23
N GLY A 63 -11.94 -1.99 -5.57
CA GLY A 63 -12.05 -3.45 -5.47
C GLY A 63 -12.60 -3.91 -4.12
N ASP A 64 -13.46 -3.13 -3.51
CA ASP A 64 -14.15 -3.40 -2.24
C ASP A 64 -13.21 -3.65 -1.05
N GLY A 65 -12.00 -3.09 -1.12
CA GLY A 65 -10.98 -3.34 -0.09
C GLY A 65 -11.36 -2.93 1.33
N TRP A 66 -12.38 -2.06 1.48
CA TRP A 66 -12.94 -1.71 2.79
C TRP A 66 -13.88 -2.77 3.34
N GLU A 67 -14.56 -3.53 2.45
CA GLU A 67 -15.61 -4.48 2.79
C GLU A 67 -15.07 -5.92 2.93
N LEU A 68 -13.91 -6.19 2.32
CA LEU A 68 -13.30 -7.51 2.37
C LEU A 68 -12.93 -7.92 3.81
N SER A 69 -13.40 -9.07 4.23
CA SER A 69 -12.86 -9.73 5.42
C SER A 69 -11.37 -10.04 5.25
N LYS A 70 -10.68 -10.29 6.36
CA LYS A 70 -9.25 -10.65 6.33
C LYS A 70 -8.97 -11.86 5.42
N SER A 71 -9.83 -12.89 5.46
CA SER A 71 -9.70 -14.10 4.64
C SER A 71 -9.93 -13.85 3.16
N GLU A 72 -10.88 -12.99 2.81
CA GLU A 72 -11.14 -12.59 1.43
C GLU A 72 -10.01 -11.72 0.88
N SER A 73 -9.57 -10.73 1.64
CA SER A 73 -8.41 -9.90 1.30
C SER A 73 -7.16 -10.75 1.04
N ASP A 74 -6.89 -11.75 1.90
CA ASP A 74 -5.79 -12.69 1.72
C ASP A 74 -5.93 -13.52 0.44
N THR A 75 -7.15 -13.93 0.12
CA THR A 75 -7.47 -14.71 -1.09
C THR A 75 -7.23 -13.84 -2.33
N VAL A 76 -7.77 -12.62 -2.34
CA VAL A 76 -7.56 -11.65 -3.44
C VAL A 76 -6.08 -11.37 -3.62
N LEU A 77 -5.35 -11.05 -2.55
CA LEU A 77 -3.91 -10.77 -2.61
C LEU A 77 -3.12 -11.93 -3.20
N LYS A 78 -3.35 -13.16 -2.74
CA LYS A 78 -2.64 -14.34 -3.27
C LYS A 78 -2.85 -14.49 -4.76
N MET A 79 -4.09 -14.37 -5.23
CA MET A 79 -4.44 -14.51 -6.65
C MET A 79 -3.77 -13.41 -7.49
N GLN A 80 -3.88 -12.15 -7.04
CA GLN A 80 -3.33 -11.02 -7.79
C GLN A 80 -1.81 -11.04 -7.83
N LEU A 81 -1.14 -11.41 -6.74
CA LEU A 81 0.31 -11.56 -6.70
C LEU A 81 0.81 -12.72 -7.57
N GLU A 82 0.01 -13.78 -7.75
CA GLU A 82 0.34 -14.85 -8.69
C GLU A 82 0.33 -14.36 -10.14
N VAL A 83 -0.71 -13.62 -10.54
CA VAL A 83 -0.76 -12.98 -11.86
C VAL A 83 0.40 -12.01 -12.05
N ALA A 84 0.63 -11.13 -11.06
CA ALA A 84 1.73 -10.17 -11.08
C ALA A 84 3.10 -10.84 -11.24
N ARG A 85 3.32 -11.97 -10.58
CA ARG A 85 4.56 -12.75 -10.73
C ARG A 85 4.73 -13.30 -12.14
N ARG A 86 3.67 -13.87 -12.74
CA ARG A 86 3.69 -14.40 -14.11
C ARG A 86 3.94 -13.31 -15.15
N ARG A 87 3.30 -12.16 -14.98
CA ARG A 87 3.33 -11.02 -15.92
C ARG A 87 4.43 -10.02 -15.63
N ARG A 88 5.13 -10.13 -14.50
CA ARG A 88 6.15 -9.19 -14.02
C ARG A 88 5.62 -7.81 -13.69
N HIS A 89 4.38 -7.73 -13.22
CA HIS A 89 3.74 -6.48 -12.78
C HIS A 89 4.23 -6.05 -11.40
N SER A 90 4.06 -4.76 -11.10
CA SER A 90 4.23 -4.19 -9.76
C SER A 90 2.89 -4.09 -9.05
N VAL A 91 2.83 -4.49 -7.79
CA VAL A 91 1.60 -4.43 -6.99
C VAL A 91 1.81 -3.57 -5.77
N MET A 92 0.97 -2.57 -5.60
CA MET A 92 0.80 -1.84 -4.35
C MET A 92 -0.34 -2.46 -3.56
N ILE A 93 -0.12 -2.76 -2.29
CA ILE A 93 -1.14 -3.35 -1.42
C ILE A 93 -1.89 -2.23 -0.70
N GLY A 94 -3.20 -2.15 -0.91
CA GLY A 94 -4.06 -1.25 -0.15
C GLY A 94 -4.30 -1.81 1.26
N VAL A 95 -3.83 -1.08 2.26
CA VAL A 95 -4.11 -1.34 3.67
C VAL A 95 -5.20 -0.37 4.09
N LEU A 96 -6.44 -0.77 3.78
CA LEU A 96 -7.61 0.05 4.00
C LEU A 96 -8.17 -0.25 5.40
N ARG A 97 -7.64 0.47 6.39
CA ARG A 97 -8.02 0.37 7.80
C ARG A 97 -8.32 1.75 8.35
N THR A 98 -9.38 1.83 9.15
CA THR A 98 -9.88 3.09 9.71
C THR A 98 -9.67 3.23 11.22
N GLY A 99 -9.32 2.15 11.90
CA GLY A 99 -8.99 2.16 13.32
C GLY A 99 -7.54 2.58 13.60
N ARG A 100 -7.32 3.13 14.79
CA ARG A 100 -5.98 3.49 15.25
C ARG A 100 -5.09 2.26 15.40
N GLY A 101 -3.84 2.34 14.96
CA GLY A 101 -2.86 1.25 15.00
C GLY A 101 -3.08 0.15 13.95
N GLU A 102 -4.28 0.02 13.38
CA GLU A 102 -4.64 -1.08 12.48
C GLU A 102 -3.83 -1.11 11.19
N ALA A 103 -3.41 0.06 10.68
CA ALA A 103 -2.60 0.13 9.47
C ALA A 103 -1.21 -0.50 9.70
N ALA A 104 -0.53 -0.13 10.78
CA ALA A 104 0.77 -0.67 11.13
C ALA A 104 0.70 -2.18 11.42
N GLU A 105 -0.31 -2.63 12.17
CA GLU A 105 -0.56 -4.05 12.44
C GLU A 105 -0.77 -4.86 11.15
N SER A 106 -1.65 -4.39 10.27
CA SER A 106 -1.96 -5.06 8.99
C SER A 106 -0.75 -5.13 8.07
N ILE A 107 0.09 -4.08 8.03
CA ILE A 107 1.36 -4.11 7.29
C ILE A 107 2.28 -5.17 7.90
N GLY A 108 2.48 -5.16 9.22
CA GLY A 108 3.35 -6.12 9.91
C GLY A 108 2.96 -7.57 9.65
N GLU A 109 1.67 -7.89 9.72
CA GLU A 109 1.14 -9.22 9.39
C GLU A 109 1.40 -9.60 7.92
N THR A 110 1.17 -8.65 6.99
CA THR A 110 1.38 -8.87 5.56
C THR A 110 2.86 -9.06 5.24
N VAL A 111 3.73 -8.27 5.82
CA VAL A 111 5.19 -8.42 5.69
C VAL A 111 5.65 -9.77 6.23
N THR A 112 5.22 -10.15 7.42
CA THR A 112 5.54 -11.47 8.00
C THR A 112 5.14 -12.60 7.06
N ARG A 113 3.96 -12.52 6.46
CA ARG A 113 3.43 -13.53 5.55
C ARG A 113 4.19 -13.63 4.23
N PHE A 114 4.50 -12.49 3.61
CA PHE A 114 5.08 -12.47 2.25
C PHE A 114 6.60 -12.30 2.23
N ALA A 115 7.18 -11.65 3.23
CA ALA A 115 8.63 -11.45 3.33
C ALA A 115 9.31 -12.40 4.32
N GLY A 116 8.55 -13.06 5.20
CA GLY A 116 9.07 -14.05 6.16
C GLY A 116 9.80 -13.44 7.37
N GLU A 117 9.79 -12.11 7.50
CA GLU A 117 10.45 -11.38 8.59
C GLU A 117 9.47 -10.38 9.19
N GLN A 118 9.56 -10.16 10.51
CA GLN A 118 8.87 -9.02 11.10
C GLN A 118 9.73 -7.77 10.92
N PRO A 119 9.16 -6.67 10.41
CA PRO A 119 9.89 -5.41 10.36
C PRO A 119 10.18 -4.95 11.79
N ALA A 120 11.44 -4.57 12.05
CA ALA A 120 11.77 -3.90 13.28
C ALA A 120 11.29 -2.44 13.21
N SER A 121 10.92 -1.87 14.35
CA SER A 121 10.54 -0.47 14.43
C SER A 121 11.80 0.37 14.57
N ASP A 122 12.28 0.92 13.49
CA ASP A 122 13.27 1.97 13.44
C ASP A 122 12.96 2.90 12.25
N GLN A 123 13.57 4.06 12.18
CA GLN A 123 13.29 5.03 11.11
C GLN A 123 14.10 4.76 9.82
N GLU A 124 14.63 3.56 9.67
CA GLU A 124 15.44 3.18 8.52
C GLU A 124 14.69 2.24 7.57
N ILE A 125 15.11 2.20 6.32
CA ILE A 125 14.56 1.26 5.34
C ILE A 125 15.12 -0.13 5.63
N HIS A 126 14.23 -1.10 5.82
CA HIS A 126 14.59 -2.51 5.96
C HIS A 126 14.84 -3.16 4.59
N TRP A 127 16.02 -2.96 4.05
CA TRP A 127 16.39 -3.41 2.69
C TRP A 127 16.17 -4.89 2.45
N GLY A 128 16.42 -5.75 3.44
CA GLY A 128 16.17 -7.19 3.33
C GLY A 128 14.68 -7.49 3.14
N VAL A 129 13.82 -6.82 3.92
CA VAL A 129 12.35 -6.92 3.80
C VAL A 129 11.90 -6.36 2.44
N VAL A 130 12.41 -5.21 2.03
CA VAL A 130 12.10 -4.61 0.71
C VAL A 130 12.42 -5.58 -0.42
N ASP A 131 13.60 -6.21 -0.40
CA ASP A 131 13.99 -7.20 -1.41
C ASP A 131 13.08 -8.43 -1.44
N ASN A 132 12.65 -8.90 -0.26
CA ASN A 132 11.72 -10.02 -0.17
C ASN A 132 10.34 -9.64 -0.73
N LEU A 133 9.83 -8.44 -0.44
CA LEU A 133 8.60 -7.92 -1.02
C LEU A 133 8.70 -7.80 -2.55
N MET A 134 9.78 -7.25 -3.06
CA MET A 134 10.03 -7.11 -4.50
C MET A 134 10.06 -8.46 -5.23
N ARG A 135 10.64 -9.50 -4.63
CA ARG A 135 10.59 -10.88 -5.19
C ARG A 135 9.15 -11.39 -5.32
N ARG A 136 8.24 -10.91 -4.49
CA ARG A 136 6.79 -11.20 -4.55
C ARG A 136 6.00 -10.23 -5.42
N ARG A 137 6.70 -9.27 -6.09
CA ARG A 137 6.08 -8.22 -6.90
C ARG A 137 5.35 -7.14 -6.09
N ILE A 138 5.57 -7.08 -4.80
CA ILE A 138 5.01 -6.06 -3.92
C ILE A 138 5.93 -4.83 -3.98
N ALA A 139 5.39 -3.71 -4.45
CA ALA A 139 6.09 -2.43 -4.55
C ALA A 139 5.95 -1.58 -3.28
N GLY A 140 5.00 -1.93 -2.42
CA GLY A 140 4.75 -1.24 -1.15
C GLY A 140 3.30 -1.31 -0.73
N PHE A 141 2.96 -0.46 0.22
CA PHE A 141 1.66 -0.39 0.86
C PHE A 141 1.05 1.01 0.70
N THR A 142 -0.26 1.08 0.54
CA THR A 142 -1.00 2.34 0.54
C THR A 142 -1.84 2.41 1.82
N ILE A 143 -1.67 3.47 2.60
CA ILE A 143 -2.37 3.69 3.87
C ILE A 143 -3.09 5.03 3.89
N THR A 144 -4.22 5.08 4.58
CA THR A 144 -4.95 6.32 4.89
C THR A 144 -4.73 6.70 6.35
N PRO A 145 -4.98 7.97 6.73
CA PRO A 145 -5.20 8.30 8.13
C PRO A 145 -6.33 7.44 8.74
N PRO A 146 -6.37 7.27 10.05
CA PRO A 146 -7.53 6.68 10.72
C PRO A 146 -8.76 7.57 10.53
N LYS A 147 -9.96 6.98 10.61
CA LYS A 147 -11.21 7.71 10.46
C LYS A 147 -11.51 8.57 11.69
N GLY A 148 -11.91 9.81 11.47
CA GLY A 148 -12.41 10.69 12.51
C GLY A 148 -12.28 12.17 12.18
N SER A 149 -13.39 12.88 12.13
CA SER A 149 -13.46 14.32 11.83
C SER A 149 -12.88 15.23 12.93
N SER A 150 -12.63 14.69 14.11
CA SER A 150 -12.06 15.41 15.25
C SER A 150 -10.57 15.13 15.50
N LEU A 151 -9.93 14.32 14.64
CA LEU A 151 -8.52 14.04 14.78
C LEU A 151 -7.68 15.28 14.50
N SER A 152 -6.75 15.58 15.40
CA SER A 152 -5.75 16.61 15.19
C SER A 152 -4.68 16.14 14.18
N GLN A 153 -3.96 17.09 13.59
CA GLN A 153 -2.85 16.76 12.69
C GLN A 153 -1.73 15.99 13.40
N ASP A 154 -1.51 16.24 14.69
CA ASP A 154 -0.54 15.49 15.49
C ASP A 154 -0.96 14.01 15.64
N GLU A 155 -2.25 13.75 15.90
CA GLU A 155 -2.78 12.39 15.97
C GLU A 155 -2.70 11.67 14.61
N ILE A 156 -3.01 12.36 13.52
CA ILE A 156 -2.86 11.83 12.16
C ILE A 156 -1.39 11.52 11.86
N TYR A 157 -0.48 12.43 12.23
CA TYR A 157 0.96 12.23 12.07
C TYR A 157 1.45 11.00 12.83
N GLU A 158 1.10 10.86 14.12
CA GLU A 158 1.52 9.74 14.97
C GLU A 158 1.07 8.39 14.40
N GLU A 159 -0.16 8.29 13.94
CA GLU A 159 -0.72 7.05 13.35
C GLU A 159 -0.01 6.65 12.04
N LEU A 160 0.24 7.62 11.17
CA LEU A 160 0.96 7.36 9.92
C LEU A 160 2.45 7.09 10.17
N ALA A 161 3.05 7.78 11.14
CA ALA A 161 4.42 7.56 11.57
C ALA A 161 4.64 6.14 12.07
N ALA A 162 3.71 5.60 12.87
CA ALA A 162 3.79 4.23 13.38
C ALA A 162 3.88 3.19 12.24
N ALA A 163 3.15 3.41 11.14
CA ALA A 163 3.26 2.55 9.96
C ALA A 163 4.58 2.75 9.21
N LEU A 164 5.04 4.00 9.10
CA LEU A 164 6.30 4.34 8.43
C LEU A 164 7.52 3.82 9.18
N GLU A 165 7.46 3.72 10.51
CA GLU A 165 8.51 3.15 11.35
C GLU A 165 8.78 1.66 11.08
N LEU A 166 7.89 0.97 10.39
CA LEU A 166 8.13 -0.39 9.90
C LEU A 166 9.19 -0.46 8.78
N GLY A 167 9.68 0.67 8.25
CA GLY A 167 10.78 0.73 7.29
C GLY A 167 10.49 0.09 5.93
N VAL A 168 9.22 -0.19 5.61
CA VAL A 168 8.78 -0.75 4.32
C VAL A 168 8.24 0.36 3.42
N PRO A 169 8.22 0.18 2.08
CA PRO A 169 7.75 1.22 1.15
C PRO A 169 6.28 1.56 1.38
N ILE A 170 5.95 2.83 1.63
CA ILE A 170 4.60 3.30 1.90
C ILE A 170 4.24 4.48 0.98
N ALA A 171 3.06 4.40 0.39
CA ALA A 171 2.35 5.50 -0.24
C ALA A 171 1.27 6.02 0.71
N LEU A 172 1.32 7.30 1.07
CA LEU A 172 0.25 7.94 1.82
C LEU A 172 -0.96 8.14 0.90
N TYR A 173 -2.16 7.99 1.45
CA TYR A 173 -3.39 8.12 0.68
C TYR A 173 -4.37 9.10 1.35
N GLN A 174 -4.59 10.23 0.71
CA GLN A 174 -5.60 11.22 1.08
C GLN A 174 -6.96 10.79 0.53
N LEU A 175 -7.90 10.44 1.40
CA LEU A 175 -9.24 9.96 1.04
C LEU A 175 -10.30 10.48 2.03
N PRO A 176 -10.54 11.81 2.08
CA PRO A 176 -11.40 12.42 3.08
C PRO A 176 -12.85 11.94 3.03
N GLN A 177 -13.31 11.45 1.88
CA GLN A 177 -14.67 10.90 1.73
C GLN A 177 -14.90 9.64 2.61
N VAL A 178 -13.83 8.97 3.04
CA VAL A 178 -13.89 7.78 3.89
C VAL A 178 -13.36 8.07 5.28
N THR A 179 -12.22 8.77 5.38
CA THR A 179 -11.55 9.04 6.67
C THR A 179 -12.20 10.16 7.46
N GLU A 180 -13.01 11.01 6.82
CA GLU A 180 -13.65 12.19 7.42
C GLU A 180 -12.63 13.22 7.96
N ASN A 181 -11.39 13.17 7.47
CA ASN A 181 -10.32 14.11 7.78
C ASN A 181 -9.37 14.22 6.59
N GLU A 182 -8.47 15.18 6.67
CA GLU A 182 -7.43 15.41 5.66
C GLU A 182 -6.08 15.58 6.33
N MET A 183 -5.03 15.07 5.69
CA MET A 183 -3.66 15.43 6.02
C MET A 183 -3.38 16.85 5.52
N GLU A 184 -2.99 17.75 6.38
CA GLU A 184 -2.49 19.05 5.96
C GLU A 184 -1.14 18.91 5.22
N ALA A 185 -0.81 19.88 4.38
CA ALA A 185 0.43 19.86 3.62
C ALA A 185 1.68 19.77 4.53
N GLU A 186 1.63 20.44 5.67
CA GLU A 186 2.67 20.44 6.70
C GLU A 186 2.86 19.05 7.32
N THR A 187 1.77 18.32 7.57
CA THR A 187 1.79 16.94 8.08
C THR A 187 2.43 16.00 7.07
N VAL A 188 2.03 16.09 5.80
CA VAL A 188 2.63 15.30 4.71
C VAL A 188 4.11 15.63 4.56
N ALA A 189 4.47 16.92 4.59
CA ALA A 189 5.85 17.36 4.47
C ALA A 189 6.71 16.83 5.64
N ALA A 190 6.23 16.94 6.88
CA ALA A 190 6.93 16.45 8.07
C ALA A 190 7.17 14.94 8.02
N LEU A 191 6.17 14.14 7.60
CA LEU A 191 6.34 12.70 7.39
C LEU A 191 7.37 12.41 6.31
N ALA A 192 7.29 13.13 5.18
CA ALA A 192 8.23 12.95 4.08
C ALA A 192 9.66 13.38 4.43
N GLU A 193 9.85 14.38 5.25
CA GLU A 193 11.17 14.84 5.71
C GLU A 193 11.82 13.86 6.68
N ARG A 194 11.02 13.12 7.45
CA ARG A 194 11.50 12.20 8.48
C ARG A 194 11.68 10.77 7.96
N TYR A 195 10.77 10.28 7.12
CA TYR A 195 10.70 8.88 6.73
C TYR A 195 11.07 8.68 5.24
N PRO A 196 12.23 8.06 4.95
CA PRO A 196 12.68 7.86 3.57
C PRO A 196 11.81 6.87 2.79
N ASN A 197 11.08 6.01 3.47
CA ASN A 197 10.17 5.01 2.90
C ASN A 197 8.77 5.55 2.57
N SER A 198 8.44 6.80 2.96
CA SER A 198 7.31 7.54 2.41
C SER A 198 7.68 8.04 1.02
N TYR A 199 7.27 7.33 -0.04
CA TYR A 199 7.79 7.56 -1.39
C TYR A 199 6.76 8.03 -2.42
N LEU A 200 5.47 7.90 -2.12
CA LEU A 200 4.35 8.37 -2.96
C LEU A 200 3.25 8.98 -2.09
N LEU A 201 2.50 9.90 -2.70
CA LEU A 201 1.22 10.39 -2.19
C LEU A 201 0.16 10.12 -3.25
N LYS A 202 -0.93 9.49 -2.86
CA LYS A 202 -2.16 9.39 -3.64
C LYS A 202 -3.16 10.36 -3.04
N ASP A 203 -3.64 11.31 -3.82
CA ASP A 203 -4.61 12.32 -3.38
C ASP A 203 -5.90 12.20 -4.18
N THR A 204 -7.03 12.11 -3.47
CA THR A 204 -8.39 12.08 -4.02
C THR A 204 -9.32 13.06 -3.30
N SER A 205 -8.76 14.11 -2.72
CA SER A 205 -9.55 15.14 -2.01
C SER A 205 -10.38 16.02 -2.94
N GLY A 206 -10.04 16.11 -4.23
CA GLY A 206 -10.87 16.81 -5.24
C GLY A 206 -10.10 17.75 -6.09
#